data_46d80104933e88a9d457dc7e044b7747
#
_entry.id   46d80104933e88a9d457dc7e044b7747
#
_cell.length_a   1.000
_cell.length_b   1.000
_cell.length_c   1.000
_cell.angle_alpha   90.00
_cell.angle_beta   90.00
_cell.angle_gamma   90.00
#
_symmetry.space_group_name_H-M   'P 1'
#
loop_
_entity.id
_entity.type
_entity.pdbx_description
1 polymer ?
#
loop_
_entity_poly.entity_id
_entity_poly.type
_entity_poly.pdbx_seq_one_letter_code
_entity_poly.pdbx_strand_id
1 'polypeptide(L)'
;MKKTSVISTLVLIVAMLALSACSSIAQAANIFNNATVTVPQIPAAVAPSSAQAAIPTSPQSAAPVTAPMQQNGLLSTFETTLESIYSQVSPSVVSIQVVDGNTPASSQGFGFGSPQSSAPQQALGSGFVWDTQGRIVTNNHVIDGATSVEVTFMGGKTVTAKIIGTDPYSDLAVIQVNPSGLTLNPVTMGDSTQVKVGQMAIAIGNPFGLQNTMTDGIVSGVSRTLPSDLTGNATGPTYSIPDIIQTDAAINPGNSGGVLLNDQAEVIGVTSAIESGSGSNSGIGFVIPSAIVKQVIPTLISTGHFDHPYIGISGTDLTPDLANAMGLSPDTQGALVEEVSSGGPAANAGLQPSSKSVTINGLNTTVGGDVITAINGTAIKGMDDLIAFLNDNTKVGDKVTLSVLRGGKSISVDVTLVARPSASQQQQSSPSGNAAGGYLGVSVVLLDTNINSAMNLPSGQRGLLVEQVVSGGPADQAGIQGGSQSFTDNGNQITIGGDVLVRIDGTNLTSTNALKAYLAQTQPGQQVLLTVLRNGRQGRVVVQLGQP
;
A
#
# COMPACT_ATOMS: atom_id res chain seq x y z
N MET A 1 56.06 31.11 -20.83
CA MET A 1 55.56 31.99 -19.79
C MET A 1 54.05 32.29 -19.88
N LYS A 2 53.16 31.29 -20.14
CA LYS A 2 51.68 31.49 -20.21
C LYS A 2 50.87 30.54 -19.32
N LYS A 3 51.50 29.63 -18.56
CA LYS A 3 50.78 28.66 -17.70
C LYS A 3 50.66 29.08 -16.22
N THR A 4 51.43 30.02 -15.76
CA THR A 4 51.42 30.48 -14.35
C THR A 4 50.34 31.53 -14.07
N SER A 5 49.85 32.26 -15.09
CA SER A 5 48.81 33.30 -14.92
C SER A 5 47.39 32.71 -14.72
N VAL A 6 47.08 31.53 -15.28
CA VAL A 6 45.75 30.91 -15.19
C VAL A 6 45.50 30.29 -13.80
N ILE A 7 46.54 29.74 -13.19
CA ILE A 7 46.42 29.11 -11.86
C ILE A 7 46.22 30.18 -10.77
N SER A 8 46.89 31.34 -10.89
CA SER A 8 46.73 32.46 -9.94
C SER A 8 45.31 33.06 -10.00
N THR A 9 44.69 33.11 -11.18
CA THR A 9 43.34 33.65 -11.35
C THR A 9 42.28 32.68 -10.81
N LEU A 10 42.49 31.36 -10.94
CA LEU A 10 41.56 30.34 -10.42
C LEU A 10 41.58 30.28 -8.89
N VAL A 11 42.74 30.43 -8.25
CA VAL A 11 42.87 30.47 -6.79
C VAL A 11 42.21 31.72 -6.20
N LEU A 12 42.24 32.86 -6.90
CA LEU A 12 41.60 34.10 -6.44
C LEU A 12 40.07 34.02 -6.52
N ILE A 13 39.52 33.36 -7.53
CA ILE A 13 38.06 33.13 -7.67
C ILE A 13 37.53 32.16 -6.60
N VAL A 14 38.25 31.08 -6.29
CA VAL A 14 37.89 30.15 -5.22
C VAL A 14 37.94 30.81 -3.83
N ALA A 15 38.93 31.70 -3.59
CA ALA A 15 39.01 32.45 -2.34
C ALA A 15 37.90 33.50 -2.18
N MET A 16 37.43 34.13 -3.26
CA MET A 16 36.27 35.05 -3.22
C MET A 16 34.93 34.33 -3.01
N LEU A 17 34.77 33.12 -3.54
CA LEU A 17 33.56 32.28 -3.30
C LEU A 17 33.50 31.74 -1.86
N ALA A 18 34.62 31.46 -1.22
CA ALA A 18 34.67 31.03 0.17
C ALA A 18 34.36 32.16 1.17
N LEU A 19 34.67 33.43 0.83
CA LEU A 19 34.38 34.59 1.68
C LEU A 19 32.92 35.05 1.59
N SER A 20 32.20 34.74 0.50
CA SER A 20 30.78 35.07 0.36
C SER A 20 29.86 34.07 1.09
N ALA A 21 30.33 32.86 1.37
CA ALA A 21 29.56 31.85 2.14
C ALA A 21 29.55 32.13 3.65
N CYS A 22 30.52 32.85 4.21
CA CYS A 22 30.55 33.17 5.63
C CYS A 22 29.66 34.36 6.03
N SER A 23 29.26 35.23 5.09
CA SER A 23 28.39 36.37 5.40
C SER A 23 26.90 36.03 5.50
N SER A 24 26.47 34.93 4.89
CA SER A 24 25.05 34.46 4.95
C SER A 24 24.69 33.75 6.25
N ILE A 25 25.66 33.21 6.99
CA ILE A 25 25.42 32.53 8.28
C ILE A 25 25.27 33.53 9.41
N ALA A 26 25.96 34.69 9.33
CA ALA A 26 25.85 35.75 10.36
C ALA A 26 24.51 36.52 10.30
N GLN A 27 23.82 36.54 9.17
CA GLN A 27 22.51 37.19 9.04
C GLN A 27 21.33 36.32 9.53
N ALA A 28 21.47 34.98 9.50
CA ALA A 28 20.47 34.07 10.03
C ALA A 28 20.41 34.03 11.56
N ALA A 29 21.52 34.32 12.24
CA ALA A 29 21.59 34.35 13.71
C ALA A 29 20.92 35.58 14.35
N ASN A 30 20.74 36.68 13.59
CA ASN A 30 20.12 37.90 14.10
C ASN A 30 18.59 37.95 13.98
N ILE A 31 17.97 37.00 13.31
CA ILE A 31 16.50 36.92 13.17
C ILE A 31 15.83 36.30 14.40
N PHE A 32 16.57 35.50 15.17
CA PHE A 32 16.02 34.81 16.36
C PHE A 32 16.14 35.61 17.66
N ASN A 33 16.86 36.74 17.70
CA ASN A 33 17.06 37.52 18.93
C ASN A 33 16.09 38.70 19.13
N ASN A 34 15.13 38.96 18.22
CA ASN A 34 14.22 40.10 18.33
C ASN A 34 12.75 39.70 18.35
N ALA A 35 12.38 38.47 18.71
CA ALA A 35 10.99 38.12 19.01
C ALA A 35 10.70 38.37 20.49
N THR A 36 10.30 39.58 20.82
CA THR A 36 9.67 39.89 22.13
C THR A 36 8.29 39.25 22.16
N VAL A 37 8.18 38.14 22.86
CA VAL A 37 6.88 37.54 23.21
C VAL A 37 6.25 38.40 24.31
N THR A 38 5.23 39.18 23.97
CA THR A 38 4.38 39.88 24.94
C THR A 38 3.45 38.88 25.62
N VAL A 39 3.76 38.53 26.86
CA VAL A 39 2.88 37.74 27.72
C VAL A 39 1.80 38.69 28.25
N PRO A 40 0.48 38.38 28.19
CA PRO A 40 -0.57 39.17 28.78
C PRO A 40 -0.40 39.18 30.31
N GLN A 41 -0.30 40.39 30.92
CA GLN A 41 -0.29 40.56 32.37
C GLN A 41 -1.69 40.28 32.92
N ILE A 42 -1.77 39.37 33.85
CA ILE A 42 -2.95 39.16 34.72
C ILE A 42 -2.93 40.24 35.80
N PRO A 43 -4.07 40.92 36.10
CA PRO A 43 -4.10 41.97 37.12
C PRO A 43 -3.77 41.45 38.52
N ALA A 44 -2.87 42.13 39.20
CA ALA A 44 -2.48 41.83 40.58
C ALA A 44 -3.65 41.99 41.54
N ALA A 45 -3.95 40.96 42.30
CA ALA A 45 -4.88 41.03 43.43
C ALA A 45 -4.26 41.81 44.60
N VAL A 46 -5.05 42.67 45.15
CA VAL A 46 -4.73 43.57 46.28
C VAL A 46 -4.39 42.75 47.53
N ALA A 47 -3.23 43.03 48.12
CA ALA A 47 -2.81 42.46 49.41
C ALA A 47 -3.51 43.17 50.60
N PRO A 48 -3.99 42.46 51.60
CA PRO A 48 -4.34 43.08 52.88
C PRO A 48 -3.14 43.14 53.82
N SER A 49 -3.10 44.23 54.52
CA SER A 49 -2.22 44.78 55.52
C SER A 49 -1.74 43.79 56.60
N SER A 50 -0.48 43.97 56.98
CA SER A 50 0.26 43.32 58.01
C SER A 50 -0.34 43.42 59.41
N ALA A 51 -0.47 42.29 60.11
CA ALA A 51 -0.50 42.26 61.58
C ALA A 51 0.67 41.33 62.04
N GLN A 52 1.60 41.93 62.75
CA GLN A 52 2.74 41.32 63.39
C GLN A 52 2.28 40.52 64.61
N ALA A 53 2.53 39.25 64.70
CA ALA A 53 2.44 38.46 65.94
C ALA A 53 3.58 37.47 66.03
N ALA A 54 4.07 37.35 67.24
CA ALA A 54 5.33 36.83 67.76
C ALA A 54 5.67 35.37 67.38
N ILE A 55 6.96 35.12 67.28
CA ILE A 55 7.62 33.82 67.11
C ILE A 55 7.59 33.01 68.42
N PRO A 56 7.27 31.73 68.41
CA PRO A 56 7.89 30.76 69.23
C PRO A 56 8.67 29.72 68.41
N THR A 57 9.96 29.62 68.72
CA THR A 57 10.90 28.61 68.27
C THR A 57 10.60 27.25 68.90
N SER A 58 10.41 26.23 68.04
CA SER A 58 10.75 24.83 68.32
C SER A 58 10.85 24.02 67.02
N PRO A 59 11.90 23.24 66.78
CA PRO A 59 12.00 22.44 65.60
C PRO A 59 11.14 21.18 65.78
N GLN A 60 9.98 21.16 65.13
CA GLN A 60 9.20 19.95 65.01
C GLN A 60 9.67 19.22 63.75
N SER A 61 10.34 18.10 63.96
CA SER A 61 10.71 17.15 62.91
C SER A 61 9.45 16.81 62.09
N ALA A 62 9.42 17.24 60.80
CA ALA A 62 8.39 16.85 59.88
C ALA A 62 8.57 15.36 59.59
N ALA A 63 7.66 14.54 60.07
CA ALA A 63 7.52 13.17 59.60
C ALA A 63 7.25 13.18 58.08
N PRO A 64 7.82 12.25 57.27
CA PRO A 64 7.51 12.16 55.86
C PRO A 64 6.02 11.87 55.72
N VAL A 65 5.29 12.81 55.12
CA VAL A 65 3.90 12.60 54.70
C VAL A 65 3.97 11.64 53.53
N THR A 66 3.96 10.33 53.77
CA THR A 66 3.55 9.33 52.82
C THR A 66 2.06 9.47 52.68
N ALA A 67 1.60 10.37 51.76
CA ALA A 67 0.28 10.28 51.25
C ALA A 67 0.13 8.91 50.58
N PRO A 68 -0.84 8.07 50.99
CA PRO A 68 -1.13 6.88 50.22
C PRO A 68 -1.51 7.35 48.83
N MET A 69 -0.70 7.04 47.80
CA MET A 69 -1.15 7.07 46.44
C MET A 69 -2.35 6.13 46.41
N GLN A 70 -3.57 6.67 46.39
CA GLN A 70 -4.72 5.92 45.95
C GLN A 70 -4.41 5.58 44.49
N GLN A 71 -3.89 4.38 44.26
CA GLN A 71 -3.85 3.79 42.93
C GLN A 71 -5.28 3.83 42.43
N ASN A 72 -5.51 4.66 41.39
CA ASN A 72 -6.78 4.63 40.67
C ASN A 72 -6.91 3.21 40.13
N GLY A 73 -7.77 2.39 40.74
CA GLY A 73 -7.85 0.96 40.48
C GLY A 73 -8.07 0.60 39.01
N LEU A 74 -8.67 1.51 38.23
CA LEU A 74 -8.86 1.34 36.78
C LEU A 74 -7.55 1.35 35.98
N LEU A 75 -6.65 2.30 36.26
CA LEU A 75 -5.36 2.38 35.55
C LEU A 75 -4.47 1.17 35.88
N SER A 76 -4.38 0.81 37.15
CA SER A 76 -3.63 -0.38 37.58
C SER A 76 -4.20 -1.68 36.97
N THR A 77 -5.52 -1.80 36.85
CA THR A 77 -6.14 -2.94 36.18
C THR A 77 -5.77 -2.97 34.69
N PHE A 78 -5.81 -1.83 34.02
CA PHE A 78 -5.42 -1.71 32.62
C PHE A 78 -3.95 -2.11 32.39
N GLU A 79 -3.03 -1.56 33.18
CA GLU A 79 -1.59 -1.90 33.11
C GLU A 79 -1.39 -3.41 33.33
N THR A 80 -1.99 -3.98 34.37
CA THR A 80 -1.88 -5.43 34.66
C THR A 80 -2.45 -6.28 33.53
N THR A 81 -3.53 -5.84 32.88
CA THR A 81 -4.09 -6.54 31.72
C THR A 81 -3.10 -6.56 30.56
N LEU A 82 -2.51 -5.42 30.20
CA LEU A 82 -1.52 -5.32 29.11
C LEU A 82 -0.28 -6.18 29.41
N GLU A 83 0.25 -6.12 30.64
CA GLU A 83 1.39 -6.95 31.07
C GLU A 83 1.07 -8.45 30.99
N SER A 84 -0.14 -8.84 31.39
CA SER A 84 -0.60 -10.23 31.30
C SER A 84 -0.70 -10.71 29.86
N ILE A 85 -1.33 -9.92 28.96
CA ILE A 85 -1.45 -10.22 27.54
C ILE A 85 -0.05 -10.33 26.90
N TYR A 86 0.86 -9.39 27.19
CA TYR A 86 2.22 -9.42 26.67
C TYR A 86 2.95 -10.70 27.11
N SER A 87 2.91 -11.04 28.39
CA SER A 87 3.60 -12.22 28.92
C SER A 87 3.03 -13.54 28.37
N GLN A 88 1.73 -13.60 28.10
CA GLN A 88 1.05 -14.77 27.54
C GLN A 88 1.35 -14.97 26.06
N VAL A 89 1.32 -13.88 25.24
CA VAL A 89 1.34 -14.00 23.79
C VAL A 89 2.73 -13.79 23.18
N SER A 90 3.61 -13.00 23.81
CA SER A 90 4.96 -12.75 23.29
C SER A 90 5.78 -14.01 22.98
N PRO A 91 5.72 -15.11 23.77
CA PRO A 91 6.44 -16.34 23.44
C PRO A 91 5.95 -17.02 22.15
N SER A 92 4.77 -16.64 21.66
CA SER A 92 4.19 -17.15 20.42
C SER A 92 4.60 -16.35 19.18
N VAL A 93 5.08 -15.11 19.35
CA VAL A 93 5.44 -14.20 18.26
C VAL A 93 6.92 -14.31 17.95
N VAL A 94 7.24 -14.43 16.66
CA VAL A 94 8.60 -14.64 16.16
C VAL A 94 9.00 -13.54 15.20
N SER A 95 10.30 -13.31 15.06
CA SER A 95 10.88 -12.53 13.96
C SER A 95 11.16 -13.43 12.77
N ILE A 96 10.86 -12.91 11.58
CA ILE A 96 11.16 -13.58 10.32
C ILE A 96 12.14 -12.72 9.54
N GLN A 97 13.26 -13.33 9.15
CA GLN A 97 14.28 -12.74 8.31
C GLN A 97 14.36 -13.51 7.01
N VAL A 98 14.32 -12.81 5.91
CA VAL A 98 14.45 -13.43 4.58
C VAL A 98 15.66 -12.89 3.86
N VAL A 99 16.29 -13.75 3.06
CA VAL A 99 17.34 -13.38 2.12
C VAL A 99 16.72 -13.48 0.72
N ASP A 100 16.66 -12.35 0.03
CA ASP A 100 16.20 -12.30 -1.35
C ASP A 100 17.35 -12.61 -2.31
N GLY A 101 17.12 -13.53 -3.24
CA GLY A 101 18.13 -13.99 -4.19
C GLY A 101 18.17 -13.23 -5.52
N ASN A 102 17.21 -12.34 -5.78
CA ASN A 102 16.96 -11.93 -7.17
C ASN A 102 16.61 -10.46 -7.40
N THR A 103 16.88 -9.53 -6.49
CA THR A 103 16.69 -8.11 -6.78
C THR A 103 17.99 -7.46 -7.25
N PRO A 104 18.04 -6.94 -8.51
CA PRO A 104 19.01 -5.92 -8.85
C PRO A 104 18.73 -4.73 -7.92
N ALA A 105 19.77 -4.24 -7.25
CA ALA A 105 19.69 -3.17 -6.27
C ALA A 105 18.95 -1.93 -6.82
N SER A 106 17.62 -1.90 -6.69
CA SER A 106 16.83 -0.68 -6.81
C SER A 106 16.80 -0.05 -5.42
N SER A 107 17.81 0.77 -5.16
CA SER A 107 18.00 1.56 -3.97
C SER A 107 16.85 2.55 -3.78
N GLN A 108 15.92 2.25 -2.87
CA GLN A 108 15.23 3.29 -2.13
C GLN A 108 15.51 3.08 -0.62
N GLY A 109 16.78 3.21 -0.26
CA GLY A 109 17.21 3.35 1.11
C GLY A 109 17.62 4.81 1.34
N PHE A 110 16.95 5.50 2.24
CA PHE A 110 17.46 6.73 2.83
C PHE A 110 18.79 6.41 3.54
N GLY A 111 19.92 6.73 2.91
CA GLY A 111 21.23 6.51 3.47
C GLY A 111 22.27 7.41 2.84
N PHE A 112 22.85 8.28 3.66
CA PHE A 112 24.04 9.06 3.39
C PHE A 112 25.16 8.20 2.79
N GLY A 113 25.69 8.61 1.67
CA GLY A 113 26.82 8.14 0.92
C GLY A 113 27.75 7.11 1.60
N SER A 114 27.59 5.86 1.20
CA SER A 114 28.61 4.82 1.39
C SER A 114 28.70 3.98 0.11
N PRO A 115 29.90 3.45 -0.23
CA PRO A 115 30.11 2.73 -1.48
C PRO A 115 29.27 1.46 -1.53
N GLN A 116 28.71 1.22 -2.69
CA GLN A 116 27.90 0.12 -3.15
C GLN A 116 28.47 -1.24 -2.69
N SER A 117 27.93 -1.77 -1.60
CA SER A 117 28.14 -3.18 -1.24
C SER A 117 26.95 -3.97 -1.78
N SER A 118 27.24 -4.92 -2.64
CA SER A 118 26.31 -5.94 -3.12
C SER A 118 26.00 -6.96 -2.00
N ALA A 119 25.51 -6.48 -0.86
CA ALA A 119 24.99 -7.36 0.18
C ALA A 119 23.55 -7.77 -0.17
N PRO A 120 23.18 -9.06 0.04
CA PRO A 120 21.79 -9.50 -0.16
C PRO A 120 20.85 -8.62 0.67
N GLN A 121 19.76 -8.17 0.07
CA GLN A 121 18.78 -7.38 0.78
C GLN A 121 18.06 -8.28 1.79
N GLN A 122 18.05 -7.90 3.05
CA GLN A 122 17.35 -8.62 4.12
C GLN A 122 16.03 -7.90 4.38
N ALA A 123 14.91 -8.60 4.16
CA ALA A 123 13.62 -8.13 4.62
C ALA A 123 13.32 -8.70 6.01
N LEU A 124 12.68 -7.90 6.84
CA LEU A 124 12.31 -8.25 8.22
C LEU A 124 10.79 -8.19 8.37
N GLY A 125 10.23 -9.22 8.98
CA GLY A 125 8.83 -9.29 9.35
C GLY A 125 8.62 -10.07 10.64
N SER A 126 7.37 -10.26 10.98
CA SER A 126 6.93 -11.04 12.14
C SER A 126 6.13 -12.26 11.70
N GLY A 127 5.93 -13.17 12.62
CA GLY A 127 5.01 -14.29 12.49
C GLY A 127 4.57 -14.77 13.88
N PHE A 128 3.68 -15.73 13.90
CA PHE A 128 3.24 -16.34 15.14
C PHE A 128 3.07 -17.85 15.03
N VAL A 129 3.29 -18.56 16.11
CA VAL A 129 3.18 -20.01 16.20
C VAL A 129 1.71 -20.41 16.06
N TRP A 130 1.41 -21.16 14.99
CA TRP A 130 0.08 -21.68 14.73
C TRP A 130 -0.21 -22.95 15.54
N ASP A 131 0.78 -23.84 15.62
CA ASP A 131 0.65 -25.10 16.33
C ASP A 131 1.98 -25.68 16.83
N THR A 132 1.90 -26.81 17.53
CA THR A 132 3.07 -27.53 18.09
C THR A 132 3.86 -28.33 17.05
N GLN A 133 3.41 -28.38 15.79
CA GLN A 133 4.13 -29.03 14.67
C GLN A 133 5.15 -28.09 14.00
N GLY A 134 5.33 -26.90 14.54
CA GLY A 134 6.30 -25.91 14.03
C GLY A 134 5.75 -25.05 12.90
N ARG A 135 4.44 -25.04 12.68
CA ARG A 135 3.82 -24.17 11.68
C ARG A 135 3.68 -22.76 12.24
N ILE A 136 4.07 -21.79 11.43
CA ILE A 136 4.09 -20.36 11.76
C ILE A 136 3.34 -19.64 10.65
N VAL A 137 2.44 -18.76 11.03
CA VAL A 137 1.69 -17.89 10.11
C VAL A 137 2.39 -16.54 10.02
N THR A 138 2.44 -15.99 8.82
CA THR A 138 2.98 -14.67 8.51
C THR A 138 2.26 -14.09 7.29
N ASN A 139 2.64 -12.89 6.83
CA ASN A 139 2.16 -12.37 5.56
C ASN A 139 2.90 -12.98 4.37
N ASN A 140 2.21 -13.05 3.23
CA ASN A 140 2.81 -13.49 1.98
C ASN A 140 3.93 -12.54 1.54
N HIS A 141 3.70 -11.22 1.57
CA HIS A 141 4.70 -10.23 1.17
C HIS A 141 6.00 -10.26 2.00
N VAL A 142 5.96 -10.81 3.23
CA VAL A 142 7.16 -10.98 4.06
C VAL A 142 8.10 -12.02 3.50
N ILE A 143 7.57 -13.05 2.84
CA ILE A 143 8.36 -14.20 2.34
C ILE A 143 8.36 -14.32 0.81
N ASP A 144 7.71 -13.40 0.11
CA ASP A 144 7.66 -13.43 -1.35
C ASP A 144 9.06 -13.24 -1.95
N GLY A 145 9.42 -14.07 -2.94
CA GLY A 145 10.76 -14.08 -3.55
C GLY A 145 11.90 -14.58 -2.64
N ALA A 146 11.62 -15.03 -1.42
CA ALA A 146 12.63 -15.47 -0.47
C ALA A 146 13.35 -16.74 -0.95
N THR A 147 14.69 -16.69 -0.97
CA THR A 147 15.55 -17.87 -1.21
C THR A 147 15.87 -18.63 0.08
N SER A 148 15.81 -17.93 1.22
CA SER A 148 16.01 -18.51 2.55
C SER A 148 15.15 -17.77 3.55
N VAL A 149 14.51 -18.51 4.45
CA VAL A 149 13.69 -17.97 5.55
C VAL A 149 14.26 -18.43 6.88
N GLU A 150 14.59 -17.49 7.75
CA GLU A 150 15.03 -17.73 9.11
C GLU A 150 14.03 -17.19 10.11
N VAL A 151 13.79 -17.97 11.17
CA VAL A 151 12.85 -17.64 12.25
C VAL A 151 13.61 -17.54 13.55
N THR A 152 13.51 -16.38 14.19
CA THR A 152 14.09 -16.14 15.52
C THR A 152 12.97 -16.08 16.56
N PHE A 153 13.04 -17.02 17.51
CA PHE A 153 12.12 -17.10 18.64
C PHE A 153 12.53 -16.15 19.75
N MET A 154 11.59 -15.84 20.62
CA MET A 154 11.86 -15.12 21.86
C MET A 154 12.99 -15.84 22.64
N GLY A 155 14.01 -15.08 23.05
CA GLY A 155 15.24 -15.66 23.64
C GLY A 155 16.39 -15.87 22.65
N GLY A 156 16.22 -15.49 21.37
CA GLY A 156 17.29 -15.38 20.38
C GLY A 156 17.64 -16.68 19.65
N LYS A 157 16.88 -17.76 19.84
CA LYS A 157 17.10 -19.00 19.08
C LYS A 157 16.62 -18.85 17.65
N THR A 158 17.53 -18.93 16.68
CA THR A 158 17.24 -18.86 15.24
C THR A 158 17.27 -20.24 14.60
N VAL A 159 16.31 -20.52 13.73
CA VAL A 159 16.19 -21.76 12.95
C VAL A 159 15.69 -21.47 11.56
N THR A 160 16.10 -22.29 10.57
CA THR A 160 15.61 -22.19 9.20
C THR A 160 14.19 -22.73 9.09
N ALA A 161 13.36 -22.08 8.28
CA ALA A 161 12.00 -22.48 7.97
C ALA A 161 11.87 -22.88 6.50
N LYS A 162 10.86 -23.72 6.22
CA LYS A 162 10.39 -24.05 4.87
C LYS A 162 9.06 -23.37 4.61
N ILE A 163 8.86 -22.83 3.42
CA ILE A 163 7.56 -22.33 2.98
C ILE A 163 6.66 -23.54 2.72
N ILE A 164 5.50 -23.59 3.35
CA ILE A 164 4.51 -24.67 3.23
C ILE A 164 3.40 -24.29 2.27
N GLY A 165 2.94 -23.05 2.31
CA GLY A 165 1.90 -22.54 1.43
C GLY A 165 1.82 -21.04 1.48
N THR A 166 1.35 -20.46 0.38
CA THR A 166 1.21 -19.02 0.20
C THR A 166 -0.12 -18.68 -0.44
N ASP A 167 -0.68 -17.56 -0.02
CA ASP A 167 -1.85 -16.96 -0.64
C ASP A 167 -1.63 -15.46 -0.82
N PRO A 168 -1.16 -15.05 -2.01
CA PRO A 168 -0.98 -13.64 -2.31
C PRO A 168 -2.27 -12.81 -2.23
N TYR A 169 -3.43 -13.42 -2.44
CA TYR A 169 -4.72 -12.72 -2.47
C TYR A 169 -5.26 -12.36 -1.09
N SER A 170 -4.94 -13.10 -0.04
CA SER A 170 -5.22 -12.73 1.34
C SER A 170 -4.00 -12.18 2.07
N ASP A 171 -2.85 -12.09 1.39
CA ASP A 171 -1.55 -11.73 1.97
C ASP A 171 -1.17 -12.60 3.18
N LEU A 172 -1.45 -13.90 3.10
CA LEU A 172 -1.15 -14.88 4.14
C LEU A 172 -0.19 -15.95 3.65
N ALA A 173 0.65 -16.43 4.56
CA ALA A 173 1.56 -17.54 4.30
C ALA A 173 1.76 -18.43 5.51
N VAL A 174 2.14 -19.68 5.27
CA VAL A 174 2.54 -20.65 6.29
C VAL A 174 3.96 -21.10 6.01
N ILE A 175 4.82 -20.95 7.01
CA ILE A 175 6.17 -21.52 7.01
C ILE A 175 6.25 -22.58 8.12
N GLN A 176 7.21 -23.51 8.01
CA GLN A 176 7.40 -24.58 9.00
C GLN A 176 8.85 -24.69 9.42
N VAL A 177 9.09 -24.72 10.72
CA VAL A 177 10.36 -25.02 11.36
C VAL A 177 10.38 -26.46 11.89
N ASN A 178 11.58 -27.00 12.10
CA ASN A 178 11.70 -28.27 12.85
C ASN A 178 11.39 -28.01 14.33
N PRO A 179 10.32 -28.64 14.91
CA PRO A 179 9.91 -28.38 16.29
C PRO A 179 10.86 -28.93 17.35
N SER A 180 11.83 -29.80 16.96
CA SER A 180 12.73 -30.45 17.90
C SER A 180 13.58 -29.46 18.69
N GLY A 181 13.46 -29.51 20.04
CA GLY A 181 14.19 -28.64 20.93
C GLY A 181 13.72 -27.17 20.93
N LEU A 182 12.49 -26.92 20.45
CA LEU A 182 11.80 -25.64 20.56
C LEU A 182 10.66 -25.75 21.59
N THR A 183 10.42 -24.68 22.31
CA THR A 183 9.17 -24.50 23.07
C THR A 183 8.22 -23.71 22.20
N LEU A 184 7.19 -24.37 21.70
CA LEU A 184 6.20 -23.78 20.82
C LEU A 184 4.92 -23.50 21.59
N ASN A 185 4.52 -22.25 21.63
CA ASN A 185 3.29 -21.78 22.28
C ASN A 185 2.31 -21.31 21.20
N PRO A 186 1.33 -22.14 20.77
CA PRO A 186 0.32 -21.70 19.82
C PRO A 186 -0.55 -20.58 20.37
N VAL A 187 -0.91 -19.62 19.49
CA VAL A 187 -1.85 -18.56 19.86
C VAL A 187 -3.30 -19.08 19.95
N THR A 188 -4.13 -18.38 20.69
CA THR A 188 -5.59 -18.57 20.67
C THR A 188 -6.21 -17.64 19.63
N MET A 189 -6.97 -18.21 18.69
CA MET A 189 -7.65 -17.44 17.63
C MET A 189 -9.01 -16.95 18.10
N GLY A 190 -9.19 -15.63 18.19
CA GLY A 190 -10.45 -14.95 18.46
C GLY A 190 -11.39 -14.95 17.23
N ASP A 191 -12.58 -14.38 17.39
CA ASP A 191 -13.59 -14.25 16.33
C ASP A 191 -13.70 -12.80 15.85
N SER A 192 -13.10 -12.50 14.69
CA SER A 192 -13.12 -11.16 14.12
C SER A 192 -14.50 -10.70 13.63
N THR A 193 -15.45 -11.61 13.45
CA THR A 193 -16.83 -11.24 13.04
C THR A 193 -17.61 -10.54 14.16
N GLN A 194 -17.14 -10.66 15.41
CA GLN A 194 -17.72 -10.01 16.57
C GLN A 194 -17.02 -8.70 16.95
N VAL A 195 -15.94 -8.34 16.25
CA VAL A 195 -15.15 -7.13 16.53
C VAL A 195 -15.96 -5.90 16.18
N LYS A 196 -15.89 -4.89 17.06
CA LYS A 196 -16.60 -3.61 16.91
C LYS A 196 -15.64 -2.44 17.04
N VAL A 197 -15.94 -1.37 16.31
CA VAL A 197 -15.22 -0.08 16.44
C VAL A 197 -15.26 0.40 17.90
N GLY A 198 -14.11 0.85 18.39
CA GLY A 198 -13.91 1.30 19.76
C GLY A 198 -13.45 0.20 20.74
N GLN A 199 -13.40 -1.07 20.34
CA GLN A 199 -12.79 -2.13 21.16
C GLN A 199 -11.26 -1.94 21.21
N MET A 200 -10.65 -2.38 22.32
CA MET A 200 -9.20 -2.41 22.48
C MET A 200 -8.56 -3.29 21.41
N ALA A 201 -7.46 -2.80 20.86
CA ALA A 201 -6.65 -3.46 19.87
C ALA A 201 -5.19 -3.42 20.31
N ILE A 202 -4.57 -4.59 20.49
CA ILE A 202 -3.19 -4.71 20.96
C ILE A 202 -2.39 -5.42 19.89
N ALA A 203 -1.40 -4.73 19.31
CA ALA A 203 -0.53 -5.32 18.30
C ALA A 203 0.78 -5.80 18.95
N ILE A 204 1.18 -7.03 18.61
CA ILE A 204 2.50 -7.58 19.01
C ILE A 204 3.22 -8.08 17.76
N GLY A 205 4.43 -7.56 17.55
CA GLY A 205 5.36 -7.96 16.50
C GLY A 205 6.79 -8.07 17.01
N ASN A 206 7.68 -8.60 16.18
CA ASN A 206 9.10 -8.74 16.49
C ASN A 206 9.98 -8.19 15.36
N PRO A 207 10.04 -6.86 15.18
CA PRO A 207 10.68 -6.25 14.01
C PRO A 207 12.21 -6.44 13.96
N PHE A 208 12.86 -6.79 15.08
CA PHE A 208 14.33 -6.82 15.14
C PHE A 208 14.90 -8.14 15.69
N GLY A 209 14.07 -9.15 15.96
CA GLY A 209 14.51 -10.45 16.45
C GLY A 209 15.04 -10.49 17.90
N LEU A 210 15.05 -9.35 18.59
CA LEU A 210 15.59 -9.24 19.95
C LEU A 210 14.51 -9.35 21.01
N GLN A 211 13.53 -8.45 20.97
CA GLN A 211 12.41 -8.42 21.91
C GLN A 211 11.14 -8.06 21.13
N ASN A 212 10.02 -8.65 21.54
CA ASN A 212 8.73 -8.33 20.95
C ASN A 212 8.35 -6.89 21.33
N THR A 213 7.79 -6.19 20.38
CA THR A 213 7.24 -4.85 20.56
C THR A 213 5.72 -4.97 20.67
N MET A 214 5.16 -4.36 21.71
CA MET A 214 3.71 -4.23 21.90
C MET A 214 3.31 -2.79 21.71
N THR A 215 2.22 -2.57 20.95
CA THR A 215 1.54 -1.29 20.83
C THR A 215 0.06 -1.49 21.09
N ASP A 216 -0.62 -0.49 21.61
CA ASP A 216 -2.04 -0.51 21.89
C ASP A 216 -2.77 0.65 21.22
N GLY A 217 -4.05 0.47 21.04
CA GLY A 217 -4.97 1.41 20.44
C GLY A 217 -6.39 0.84 20.46
N ILE A 218 -7.18 1.24 19.48
CA ILE A 218 -8.55 0.74 19.32
C ILE A 218 -8.78 0.20 17.90
N VAL A 219 -9.81 -0.56 17.72
CA VAL A 219 -10.41 -0.84 16.42
C VAL A 219 -11.04 0.46 15.90
N SER A 220 -10.47 1.04 14.85
CA SER A 220 -10.92 2.30 14.26
C SER A 220 -11.96 2.12 13.16
N GLY A 221 -11.97 0.93 12.52
CA GLY A 221 -12.91 0.57 11.47
C GLY A 221 -12.96 -0.94 11.24
N VAL A 222 -14.07 -1.41 10.68
CA VAL A 222 -14.27 -2.81 10.26
C VAL A 222 -14.92 -2.82 8.88
N SER A 223 -14.91 -3.98 8.22
CA SER A 223 -15.50 -4.20 6.89
C SER A 223 -14.98 -3.19 5.85
N ARG A 224 -13.68 -2.94 5.88
CA ARG A 224 -12.99 -2.16 4.87
C ARG A 224 -12.31 -3.09 3.89
N THR A 225 -12.06 -2.59 2.68
CA THR A 225 -11.34 -3.33 1.66
C THR A 225 -9.93 -2.73 1.51
N LEU A 226 -8.91 -3.58 1.57
CA LEU A 226 -7.52 -3.20 1.38
C LEU A 226 -7.09 -3.51 -0.05
N PRO A 227 -6.79 -2.50 -0.88
CA PRO A 227 -6.20 -2.71 -2.19
C PRO A 227 -4.80 -3.35 -2.10
N SER A 228 -4.48 -4.24 -3.03
CA SER A 228 -3.20 -4.99 -3.04
C SER A 228 -1.95 -4.14 -3.25
N ASP A 229 -2.08 -2.96 -3.82
CA ASP A 229 -0.97 -2.01 -3.99
C ASP A 229 -0.43 -1.50 -2.65
N LEU A 230 -1.26 -1.50 -1.59
CA LEU A 230 -0.84 -1.15 -0.24
C LEU A 230 -0.09 -2.29 0.49
N THR A 231 -0.18 -3.54 0.01
CA THR A 231 0.55 -4.69 0.58
C THR A 231 1.94 -4.91 -0.02
N GLY A 232 2.43 -3.97 -0.84
CA GLY A 232 3.76 -4.05 -1.48
C GLY A 232 3.81 -4.89 -2.77
N ASN A 233 2.67 -5.39 -3.23
CA ASN A 233 2.57 -6.24 -4.43
C ASN A 233 2.30 -5.41 -5.69
N ALA A 234 3.08 -4.36 -5.92
CA ALA A 234 2.89 -3.36 -6.98
C ALA A 234 2.97 -3.92 -8.42
N THR A 235 3.39 -5.16 -8.62
CA THR A 235 3.56 -5.78 -9.94
C THR A 235 2.55 -6.89 -10.25
N GLY A 236 1.69 -7.23 -9.29
CA GLY A 236 0.65 -8.25 -9.43
C GLY A 236 -0.68 -7.70 -9.96
N PRO A 237 -1.63 -8.60 -10.27
CA PRO A 237 -2.99 -8.18 -10.59
C PRO A 237 -3.65 -7.48 -9.40
N THR A 238 -4.36 -6.38 -9.68
CA THR A 238 -5.08 -5.62 -8.66
C THR A 238 -6.17 -6.50 -8.05
N TYR A 239 -6.11 -6.71 -6.76
CA TYR A 239 -7.15 -7.38 -5.97
C TYR A 239 -7.35 -6.61 -4.66
N SER A 240 -8.39 -6.94 -3.94
CA SER A 240 -8.67 -6.29 -2.66
C SER A 240 -8.95 -7.35 -1.61
N ILE A 241 -8.37 -7.19 -0.42
CA ILE A 241 -8.65 -8.05 0.74
C ILE A 241 -9.87 -7.47 1.45
N PRO A 242 -10.99 -8.24 1.55
CA PRO A 242 -12.20 -7.73 2.20
C PRO A 242 -12.11 -7.76 3.72
N ASP A 243 -13.09 -7.13 4.37
CA ASP A 243 -13.35 -7.17 5.82
C ASP A 243 -12.21 -6.78 6.73
N ILE A 244 -11.22 -6.04 6.19
CA ILE A 244 -10.05 -5.58 6.92
C ILE A 244 -10.46 -4.81 8.19
N ILE A 245 -9.76 -5.11 9.28
CA ILE A 245 -9.82 -4.35 10.52
C ILE A 245 -8.83 -3.20 10.42
N GLN A 246 -9.32 -1.97 10.64
CA GLN A 246 -8.49 -0.79 10.79
C GLN A 246 -8.23 -0.53 12.27
N THR A 247 -6.99 -0.16 12.63
CA THR A 247 -6.61 0.20 14.00
C THR A 247 -5.68 1.41 14.01
N ASP A 248 -5.68 2.18 15.10
CA ASP A 248 -4.69 3.22 15.40
C ASP A 248 -3.55 2.71 16.30
N ALA A 249 -3.60 1.45 16.77
CA ALA A 249 -2.45 0.79 17.33
C ALA A 249 -1.27 0.89 16.36
N ALA A 250 -0.09 1.32 16.85
CA ALA A 250 1.01 1.65 15.97
C ALA A 250 1.58 0.41 15.26
N ILE A 251 1.27 0.26 13.99
CA ILE A 251 1.86 -0.73 13.08
C ILE A 251 3.01 -0.05 12.33
N ASN A 252 4.18 -0.66 12.32
CA ASN A 252 5.38 -0.17 11.63
C ASN A 252 6.04 -1.31 10.85
N PRO A 253 6.92 -1.00 9.87
CA PRO A 253 7.70 -2.02 9.18
C PRO A 253 8.37 -2.99 10.15
N GLY A 254 8.22 -4.30 9.89
CA GLY A 254 8.66 -5.38 10.78
C GLY A 254 7.57 -5.95 11.69
N ASN A 255 6.46 -5.22 11.94
CA ASN A 255 5.30 -5.78 12.61
C ASN A 255 4.42 -6.63 11.68
N SER A 256 4.57 -6.49 10.35
CA SER A 256 3.84 -7.28 9.35
C SER A 256 3.99 -8.77 9.61
N GLY A 257 2.88 -9.52 9.62
CA GLY A 257 2.80 -10.93 10.00
C GLY A 257 2.64 -11.18 11.51
N GLY A 258 2.73 -10.13 12.34
CA GLY A 258 2.44 -10.19 13.77
C GLY A 258 0.94 -10.31 14.06
N VAL A 259 0.59 -10.23 15.33
CA VAL A 259 -0.80 -10.43 15.80
C VAL A 259 -1.44 -9.12 16.23
N LEU A 260 -2.74 -8.96 15.94
CA LEU A 260 -3.62 -8.03 16.62
C LEU A 260 -4.52 -8.82 17.58
N LEU A 261 -4.58 -8.40 18.83
CA LEU A 261 -5.27 -9.08 19.93
C LEU A 261 -6.44 -8.25 20.46
N ASN A 262 -7.42 -8.94 21.02
CA ASN A 262 -8.43 -8.37 21.90
C ASN A 262 -7.93 -8.32 23.36
N ASP A 263 -8.79 -7.85 24.28
CA ASP A 263 -8.54 -7.77 25.73
C ASP A 263 -8.53 -9.14 26.45
N GLN A 264 -8.90 -10.25 25.75
CA GLN A 264 -8.79 -11.64 26.22
C GLN A 264 -7.51 -12.34 25.73
N ALA A 265 -6.55 -11.63 25.14
CA ALA A 265 -5.33 -12.19 24.53
C ALA A 265 -5.63 -13.14 23.34
N GLU A 266 -6.76 -12.97 22.66
CA GLU A 266 -7.10 -13.76 21.48
C GLU A 266 -6.76 -12.99 20.21
N VAL A 267 -6.20 -13.68 19.21
CA VAL A 267 -5.83 -13.09 17.92
C VAL A 267 -7.08 -12.79 17.11
N ILE A 268 -7.39 -11.51 16.93
CA ILE A 268 -8.49 -11.02 16.07
C ILE A 268 -8.02 -10.72 14.65
N GLY A 269 -6.70 -10.72 14.38
CA GLY A 269 -6.18 -10.60 13.04
C GLY A 269 -4.66 -10.60 12.96
N VAL A 270 -4.15 -10.54 11.71
CA VAL A 270 -2.74 -10.50 11.35
C VAL A 270 -2.39 -9.11 10.85
N THR A 271 -1.42 -8.44 11.47
CA THR A 271 -0.97 -7.11 11.03
C THR A 271 -0.34 -7.21 9.64
N SER A 272 -0.73 -6.34 8.71
CA SER A 272 -0.27 -6.42 7.32
C SER A 272 0.37 -5.12 6.84
N ALA A 273 -0.37 -4.03 6.73
CA ALA A 273 0.05 -2.81 6.05
C ALA A 273 -0.26 -1.55 6.84
N ILE A 274 0.33 -0.44 6.41
CA ILE A 274 0.00 0.91 6.88
C ILE A 274 -0.33 1.79 5.66
N GLU A 275 -1.29 2.69 5.81
CA GLU A 275 -1.45 3.79 4.87
C GLU A 275 -0.56 4.95 5.32
N SER A 276 0.50 5.21 4.55
CA SER A 276 1.48 6.25 4.92
C SER A 276 2.19 6.81 3.71
N GLY A 277 2.11 8.11 3.53
CA GLY A 277 2.91 8.84 2.54
C GLY A 277 4.40 8.94 2.90
N SER A 278 4.80 8.58 4.12
CA SER A 278 6.18 8.69 4.62
C SER A 278 6.84 7.35 4.95
N GLY A 279 6.10 6.21 4.80
CA GLY A 279 6.57 4.90 5.22
C GLY A 279 6.59 4.67 6.74
N SER A 280 6.03 5.60 7.53
CA SER A 280 5.89 5.50 8.99
C SER A 280 4.41 5.51 9.37
N ASN A 281 4.06 4.96 10.53
CA ASN A 281 2.69 4.93 11.03
C ASN A 281 2.08 6.36 11.07
N SER A 282 0.94 6.53 10.43
CA SER A 282 0.13 7.76 10.41
C SER A 282 -1.13 7.65 11.27
N GLY A 283 -1.26 6.63 12.13
CA GLY A 283 -2.46 6.31 12.89
C GLY A 283 -3.46 5.45 12.11
N ILE A 284 -3.04 4.86 10.99
CA ILE A 284 -3.86 3.97 10.17
C ILE A 284 -3.07 2.68 9.93
N GLY A 285 -3.46 1.62 10.63
CA GLY A 285 -2.95 0.27 10.44
C GLY A 285 -4.05 -0.65 9.91
N PHE A 286 -3.70 -1.55 9.00
CA PHE A 286 -4.60 -2.54 8.42
C PHE A 286 -4.23 -3.94 8.87
N VAL A 287 -5.25 -4.72 9.18
CA VAL A 287 -5.11 -6.04 9.81
C VAL A 287 -6.03 -7.03 9.12
N ILE A 288 -5.49 -8.15 8.68
CA ILE A 288 -6.24 -9.24 8.05
C ILE A 288 -7.05 -9.96 9.14
N PRO A 289 -8.37 -10.05 9.01
CA PRO A 289 -9.24 -10.61 10.07
C PRO A 289 -8.97 -12.07 10.38
N SER A 290 -9.15 -12.47 11.64
CA SER A 290 -9.00 -13.88 12.06
C SER A 290 -9.97 -14.83 11.36
N ALA A 291 -11.10 -14.34 10.87
CA ALA A 291 -12.04 -15.14 10.05
C ALA A 291 -11.37 -15.63 8.76
N ILE A 292 -10.69 -14.73 8.03
CA ILE A 292 -9.92 -15.07 6.83
C ILE A 292 -8.76 -16.01 7.18
N VAL A 293 -8.03 -15.74 8.27
CA VAL A 293 -6.91 -16.60 8.72
C VAL A 293 -7.40 -18.03 8.98
N LYS A 294 -8.52 -18.20 9.70
CA LYS A 294 -9.13 -19.51 10.00
C LYS A 294 -9.61 -20.25 8.74
N GLN A 295 -10.02 -19.53 7.71
CA GLN A 295 -10.45 -20.10 6.44
C GLN A 295 -9.25 -20.53 5.57
N VAL A 296 -8.24 -19.69 5.46
CA VAL A 296 -7.12 -19.84 4.51
C VAL A 296 -6.05 -20.79 5.05
N ILE A 297 -5.59 -20.60 6.30
CA ILE A 297 -4.41 -21.31 6.84
C ILE A 297 -4.54 -22.83 6.82
N PRO A 298 -5.67 -23.47 7.20
CA PRO A 298 -5.80 -24.92 7.12
C PRO A 298 -5.65 -25.46 5.69
N THR A 299 -6.13 -24.70 4.70
CA THR A 299 -6.00 -25.05 3.29
C THR A 299 -4.54 -24.90 2.81
N LEU A 300 -3.86 -23.81 3.16
CA LEU A 300 -2.42 -23.65 2.86
C LEU A 300 -1.58 -24.79 3.44
N ILE A 301 -1.90 -25.25 4.65
CA ILE A 301 -1.21 -26.37 5.29
C ILE A 301 -1.43 -27.68 4.52
N SER A 302 -2.60 -27.90 3.96
CA SER A 302 -2.95 -29.17 3.30
C SER A 302 -2.62 -29.22 1.82
N THR A 303 -2.69 -28.10 1.10
CA THR A 303 -2.60 -28.04 -0.36
C THR A 303 -1.47 -27.15 -0.87
N GLY A 304 -0.94 -26.25 -0.01
CA GLY A 304 0.07 -25.28 -0.37
C GLY A 304 -0.48 -23.98 -1.00
N HIS A 305 -1.75 -23.93 -1.35
CA HIS A 305 -2.42 -22.77 -1.95
C HIS A 305 -3.89 -22.68 -1.50
N PHE A 306 -4.51 -21.52 -1.74
CA PHE A 306 -5.94 -21.30 -1.50
C PHE A 306 -6.61 -20.78 -2.77
N ASP A 307 -7.71 -21.44 -3.16
CA ASP A 307 -8.47 -21.08 -4.35
C ASP A 307 -9.59 -20.11 -3.98
N HIS A 308 -9.44 -18.84 -4.35
CA HIS A 308 -10.46 -17.82 -4.16
C HIS A 308 -11.57 -17.93 -5.21
N PRO A 309 -12.86 -17.82 -4.83
CA PRO A 309 -13.95 -17.78 -5.79
C PRO A 309 -13.84 -16.51 -6.66
N TYR A 310 -14.02 -16.66 -7.97
CA TYR A 310 -13.81 -15.61 -8.93
C TYR A 310 -14.96 -15.47 -9.92
N ILE A 311 -15.42 -14.23 -10.07
CA ILE A 311 -16.50 -13.86 -11.01
C ILE A 311 -15.95 -13.39 -12.35
N GLY A 312 -14.81 -12.74 -12.37
CA GLY A 312 -14.15 -12.24 -13.59
C GLY A 312 -14.63 -10.87 -14.04
N ILE A 313 -14.77 -9.94 -13.12
CA ILE A 313 -15.06 -8.53 -13.39
C ILE A 313 -14.06 -7.63 -12.69
N SER A 314 -13.87 -6.40 -13.20
CA SER A 314 -13.45 -5.25 -12.44
C SER A 314 -14.53 -4.16 -12.49
N GLY A 315 -14.59 -3.31 -11.49
CA GLY A 315 -15.63 -2.30 -11.39
C GLY A 315 -15.41 -1.35 -10.23
N THR A 316 -16.38 -0.47 -10.04
CA THR A 316 -16.37 0.57 -9.00
C THR A 316 -17.74 0.67 -8.33
N ASP A 317 -17.81 1.38 -7.22
CA ASP A 317 -19.09 1.72 -6.60
C ASP A 317 -19.89 2.64 -7.49
N LEU A 318 -21.19 2.40 -7.61
CA LEU A 318 -22.08 3.29 -8.33
C LEU A 318 -22.31 4.57 -7.52
N THR A 319 -21.56 5.64 -7.84
CA THR A 319 -21.76 6.95 -7.23
C THR A 319 -23.02 7.64 -7.79
N PRO A 320 -23.60 8.65 -7.08
CA PRO A 320 -24.73 9.43 -7.61
C PRO A 320 -24.46 10.05 -8.98
N ASP A 321 -23.24 10.51 -9.25
CA ASP A 321 -22.85 11.09 -10.52
C ASP A 321 -22.81 10.04 -11.65
N LEU A 322 -22.28 8.84 -11.36
CA LEU A 322 -22.29 7.71 -12.29
C LEU A 322 -23.72 7.24 -12.58
N ALA A 323 -24.58 7.13 -11.54
CA ALA A 323 -25.98 6.78 -11.68
C ALA A 323 -26.72 7.77 -12.60
N ASN A 324 -26.54 9.09 -12.38
CA ASN A 324 -27.10 10.14 -13.22
C ASN A 324 -26.62 10.03 -14.68
N ALA A 325 -25.32 9.80 -14.91
CA ALA A 325 -24.75 9.64 -16.26
C ALA A 325 -25.31 8.41 -17.00
N MET A 326 -25.80 7.41 -16.24
CA MET A 326 -26.46 6.20 -16.74
C MET A 326 -27.99 6.34 -16.82
N GLY A 327 -28.56 7.48 -16.40
CA GLY A 327 -30.02 7.70 -16.37
C GLY A 327 -30.73 6.90 -15.27
N LEU A 328 -30.00 6.54 -14.20
CA LEU A 328 -30.52 5.88 -13.01
C LEU A 328 -30.81 6.92 -11.91
N SER A 329 -31.59 6.52 -10.90
CA SER A 329 -31.77 7.36 -9.69
C SER A 329 -30.42 7.57 -8.99
N PRO A 330 -30.11 8.80 -8.50
CA PRO A 330 -28.90 9.05 -7.72
C PRO A 330 -28.79 8.20 -6.44
N ASP A 331 -29.93 7.73 -5.92
CA ASP A 331 -29.98 6.85 -4.74
C ASP A 331 -29.73 5.36 -5.07
N THR A 332 -29.54 5.03 -6.35
CA THR A 332 -29.23 3.65 -6.75
C THR A 332 -27.84 3.28 -6.24
N GLN A 333 -27.77 2.19 -5.49
CA GLN A 333 -26.53 1.60 -5.01
C GLN A 333 -26.21 0.30 -5.74
N GLY A 334 -24.95 -0.05 -5.85
CA GLY A 334 -24.48 -1.29 -6.46
C GLY A 334 -23.07 -1.20 -6.98
N ALA A 335 -22.55 -2.32 -7.47
CA ALA A 335 -21.25 -2.43 -8.12
C ALA A 335 -21.40 -2.25 -9.63
N LEU A 336 -20.83 -1.16 -10.18
CA LEU A 336 -20.78 -0.91 -11.62
C LEU A 336 -19.68 -1.78 -12.24
N VAL A 337 -20.05 -2.60 -13.21
CA VAL A 337 -19.10 -3.42 -13.98
C VAL A 337 -18.39 -2.53 -15.01
N GLU A 338 -17.11 -2.29 -14.80
CA GLU A 338 -16.28 -1.53 -15.74
C GLU A 338 -15.68 -2.44 -16.80
N GLU A 339 -15.15 -3.58 -16.39
CA GLU A 339 -14.54 -4.56 -17.30
C GLU A 339 -15.03 -5.98 -16.98
N VAL A 340 -15.01 -6.84 -17.99
CA VAL A 340 -15.33 -8.26 -17.90
C VAL A 340 -14.18 -9.05 -18.50
N SER A 341 -13.58 -9.95 -17.71
CA SER A 341 -12.48 -10.79 -18.15
C SER A 341 -12.92 -11.71 -19.29
N SER A 342 -12.24 -11.62 -20.43
CA SER A 342 -12.56 -12.44 -21.62
C SER A 342 -12.45 -13.92 -21.30
N GLY A 343 -13.48 -14.70 -21.66
CA GLY A 343 -13.56 -16.13 -21.36
C GLY A 343 -13.79 -16.47 -19.90
N GLY A 344 -13.88 -15.48 -19.02
CA GLY A 344 -14.18 -15.65 -17.59
C GLY A 344 -15.65 -15.95 -17.31
N PRO A 345 -15.99 -16.28 -16.04
CA PRO A 345 -17.35 -16.62 -15.64
C PRO A 345 -18.38 -15.55 -15.98
N ALA A 346 -18.07 -14.28 -15.73
CA ALA A 346 -18.95 -13.15 -16.03
C ALA A 346 -19.21 -13.00 -17.53
N ALA A 347 -18.17 -13.17 -18.37
CA ALA A 347 -18.30 -13.13 -19.84
C ALA A 347 -19.20 -14.27 -20.33
N ASN A 348 -18.99 -15.48 -19.82
CA ASN A 348 -19.77 -16.67 -20.17
C ASN A 348 -21.24 -16.55 -19.72
N ALA A 349 -21.49 -15.83 -18.64
CA ALA A 349 -22.83 -15.53 -18.13
C ALA A 349 -23.49 -14.33 -18.85
N GLY A 350 -22.76 -13.62 -19.72
CA GLY A 350 -23.25 -12.49 -20.50
C GLY A 350 -23.38 -11.18 -19.73
N LEU A 351 -22.57 -10.99 -18.67
CA LEU A 351 -22.42 -9.67 -18.05
C LEU A 351 -21.77 -8.68 -19.04
N GLN A 352 -22.21 -7.43 -18.98
CA GLN A 352 -21.78 -6.38 -19.90
C GLN A 352 -20.88 -5.35 -19.22
N PRO A 353 -19.68 -5.09 -19.78
CA PRO A 353 -18.80 -4.03 -19.28
C PRO A 353 -19.28 -2.63 -19.67
N SER A 354 -18.75 -1.63 -18.98
CA SER A 354 -18.91 -0.22 -19.34
C SER A 354 -18.20 0.09 -20.67
N SER A 355 -18.88 0.82 -21.57
CA SER A 355 -18.34 1.11 -22.90
C SER A 355 -18.49 2.57 -23.33
N LYS A 356 -19.34 3.35 -22.65
CA LYS A 356 -19.62 4.75 -22.99
C LYS A 356 -18.71 5.66 -22.16
N SER A 357 -17.81 6.38 -22.80
CA SER A 357 -16.99 7.38 -22.13
C SER A 357 -17.81 8.61 -21.74
N VAL A 358 -17.65 9.06 -20.51
CA VAL A 358 -18.24 10.29 -19.97
C VAL A 358 -17.17 11.04 -19.15
N THR A 359 -17.37 12.36 -18.99
CA THR A 359 -16.51 13.17 -18.12
C THR A 359 -17.31 13.57 -16.90
N ILE A 360 -16.89 13.16 -15.72
CA ILE A 360 -17.51 13.47 -14.43
C ILE A 360 -16.47 14.19 -13.56
N ASN A 361 -16.80 15.38 -13.08
CA ASN A 361 -15.90 16.20 -12.23
C ASN A 361 -14.50 16.42 -12.84
N GLY A 362 -14.44 16.50 -14.20
CA GLY A 362 -13.18 16.67 -14.93
C GLY A 362 -12.40 15.37 -15.19
N LEU A 363 -12.84 14.24 -14.65
CA LEU A 363 -12.24 12.92 -14.87
C LEU A 363 -13.00 12.16 -15.96
N ASN A 364 -12.26 11.55 -16.87
CA ASN A 364 -12.85 10.67 -17.89
C ASN A 364 -13.05 9.28 -17.27
N THR A 365 -14.27 8.79 -17.31
CA THR A 365 -14.62 7.45 -16.87
C THR A 365 -15.52 6.77 -17.91
N THR A 366 -15.80 5.49 -17.75
CA THR A 366 -16.72 4.73 -18.60
C THR A 366 -17.97 4.34 -17.81
N VAL A 367 -19.11 4.38 -18.49
CA VAL A 367 -20.42 4.00 -17.93
C VAL A 367 -21.18 3.13 -18.93
N GLY A 368 -22.35 2.64 -18.53
CA GLY A 368 -23.24 1.86 -19.38
C GLY A 368 -23.08 0.35 -19.24
N GLY A 369 -22.18 -0.08 -18.37
CA GLY A 369 -22.07 -1.47 -17.94
C GLY A 369 -23.23 -1.89 -17.03
N ASP A 370 -23.26 -3.16 -16.69
CA ASP A 370 -24.20 -3.71 -15.73
C ASP A 370 -23.92 -3.16 -14.32
N VAL A 371 -24.97 -2.95 -13.52
CA VAL A 371 -24.84 -2.62 -12.10
C VAL A 371 -25.36 -3.80 -11.28
N ILE A 372 -24.48 -4.42 -10.53
CA ILE A 372 -24.84 -5.53 -9.63
C ILE A 372 -25.43 -4.94 -8.35
N THR A 373 -26.69 -5.24 -8.07
CA THR A 373 -27.43 -4.70 -6.91
C THR A 373 -27.73 -5.75 -5.86
N ALA A 374 -27.63 -7.05 -6.19
CA ALA A 374 -27.72 -8.13 -5.21
C ALA A 374 -27.02 -9.40 -5.74
N ILE A 375 -26.60 -10.26 -4.82
CA ILE A 375 -26.07 -11.61 -5.06
C ILE A 375 -26.80 -12.59 -4.16
N ASN A 376 -27.38 -13.66 -4.72
CA ASN A 376 -28.21 -14.65 -4.02
C ASN A 376 -29.30 -14.02 -3.11
N GLY A 377 -29.87 -12.87 -3.56
CA GLY A 377 -30.87 -12.14 -2.78
C GLY A 377 -30.32 -11.20 -1.71
N THR A 378 -29.02 -11.23 -1.41
CA THR A 378 -28.36 -10.28 -0.50
C THR A 378 -28.04 -8.99 -1.27
N ALA A 379 -28.50 -7.85 -0.75
CA ALA A 379 -28.25 -6.54 -1.36
C ALA A 379 -26.77 -6.20 -1.38
N ILE A 380 -26.27 -5.63 -2.49
CA ILE A 380 -24.92 -5.16 -2.73
C ILE A 380 -24.96 -3.65 -2.95
N LYS A 381 -24.24 -2.90 -2.11
CA LYS A 381 -24.18 -1.44 -2.18
C LYS A 381 -23.00 -0.93 -3.00
N GLY A 382 -21.95 -1.75 -3.15
CA GLY A 382 -20.72 -1.43 -3.86
C GLY A 382 -19.87 -2.66 -4.14
N MET A 383 -18.68 -2.44 -4.67
CA MET A 383 -17.72 -3.52 -4.98
C MET A 383 -17.24 -4.25 -3.71
N ASP A 384 -17.06 -3.52 -2.62
CA ASP A 384 -16.61 -4.10 -1.35
C ASP A 384 -17.59 -5.15 -0.83
N ASP A 385 -18.90 -4.86 -0.84
CA ASP A 385 -19.94 -5.81 -0.43
C ASP A 385 -19.93 -7.07 -1.32
N LEU A 386 -19.70 -6.89 -2.63
CA LEU A 386 -19.64 -8.02 -3.57
C LEU A 386 -18.43 -8.92 -3.29
N ILE A 387 -17.25 -8.31 -3.06
CA ILE A 387 -16.01 -9.02 -2.76
C ILE A 387 -16.13 -9.76 -1.43
N ALA A 388 -16.64 -9.10 -0.39
CA ALA A 388 -16.87 -9.69 0.93
C ALA A 388 -17.85 -10.87 0.82
N PHE A 389 -18.99 -10.68 0.12
CA PHE A 389 -19.96 -11.78 -0.07
C PHE A 389 -19.33 -13.00 -0.74
N LEU A 390 -18.56 -12.79 -1.80
CA LEU A 390 -17.89 -13.89 -2.52
C LEU A 390 -16.92 -14.64 -1.60
N ASN A 391 -16.13 -13.90 -0.82
CA ASN A 391 -15.15 -14.49 0.10
C ASN A 391 -15.82 -15.30 1.23
N ASP A 392 -16.86 -14.74 1.84
CA ASP A 392 -17.45 -15.28 3.07
C ASP A 392 -18.50 -16.36 2.83
N ASN A 393 -19.22 -16.28 1.70
CA ASN A 393 -20.44 -17.05 1.48
C ASN A 393 -20.37 -18.00 0.29
N THR A 394 -19.22 -18.07 -0.41
CA THR A 394 -19.13 -18.91 -1.61
C THR A 394 -17.81 -19.69 -1.70
N LYS A 395 -17.81 -20.68 -2.58
CA LYS A 395 -16.64 -21.50 -2.91
C LYS A 395 -16.49 -21.62 -4.41
N VAL A 396 -15.31 -22.01 -4.86
CA VAL A 396 -15.06 -22.39 -6.26
C VAL A 396 -16.03 -23.50 -6.68
N GLY A 397 -16.70 -23.30 -7.82
CA GLY A 397 -17.71 -24.20 -8.36
C GLY A 397 -19.15 -23.83 -7.98
N ASP A 398 -19.36 -22.93 -7.02
CA ASP A 398 -20.71 -22.51 -6.66
C ASP A 398 -21.36 -21.71 -7.79
N LYS A 399 -22.66 -21.88 -7.94
CA LYS A 399 -23.50 -21.08 -8.83
C LYS A 399 -24.16 -19.97 -8.03
N VAL A 400 -23.91 -18.71 -8.40
CA VAL A 400 -24.51 -17.54 -7.77
C VAL A 400 -25.46 -16.85 -8.76
N THR A 401 -26.53 -16.28 -8.23
CA THR A 401 -27.51 -15.50 -9.00
C THR A 401 -27.33 -14.02 -8.69
N LEU A 402 -26.96 -13.23 -9.70
CA LEU A 402 -26.80 -11.79 -9.60
C LEU A 402 -28.09 -11.08 -10.00
N SER A 403 -28.56 -10.13 -9.20
CA SER A 403 -29.54 -9.14 -9.63
C SER A 403 -28.79 -7.96 -10.25
N VAL A 404 -29.08 -7.65 -11.50
CA VAL A 404 -28.32 -6.70 -12.32
C VAL A 404 -29.27 -5.65 -12.91
N LEU A 405 -28.89 -4.39 -12.83
CA LEU A 405 -29.52 -3.32 -13.61
C LEU A 405 -28.79 -3.14 -14.95
N ARG A 406 -29.48 -3.43 -16.05
CA ARG A 406 -28.98 -3.25 -17.43
C ARG A 406 -29.89 -2.29 -18.17
N GLY A 407 -29.38 -1.12 -18.56
CA GLY A 407 -30.18 -0.08 -19.22
C GLY A 407 -31.43 0.32 -18.40
N GLY A 408 -31.31 0.37 -17.07
CA GLY A 408 -32.38 0.71 -16.14
C GLY A 408 -33.38 -0.42 -15.85
N LYS A 409 -33.22 -1.62 -16.45
CA LYS A 409 -34.08 -2.78 -16.21
C LYS A 409 -33.39 -3.79 -15.31
N SER A 410 -34.12 -4.31 -14.32
CA SER A 410 -33.63 -5.39 -13.48
C SER A 410 -33.70 -6.73 -14.21
N ILE A 411 -32.58 -7.44 -14.25
CA ILE A 411 -32.47 -8.80 -14.80
C ILE A 411 -31.74 -9.70 -13.81
N SER A 412 -31.89 -11.00 -13.96
CA SER A 412 -31.17 -12.00 -13.19
C SER A 412 -30.12 -12.68 -14.07
N VAL A 413 -28.89 -12.82 -13.57
CA VAL A 413 -27.78 -13.45 -14.29
C VAL A 413 -27.16 -14.50 -13.37
N ASP A 414 -27.14 -15.76 -13.85
CA ASP A 414 -26.52 -16.87 -13.13
C ASP A 414 -25.04 -17.00 -13.53
N VAL A 415 -24.15 -17.01 -12.55
CA VAL A 415 -22.70 -17.13 -12.77
C VAL A 415 -22.19 -18.33 -11.98
N THR A 416 -21.44 -19.22 -12.64
CA THR A 416 -20.70 -20.30 -11.94
C THR A 416 -19.29 -19.81 -11.63
N LEU A 417 -18.94 -19.80 -10.35
CA LEU A 417 -17.65 -19.30 -9.87
C LEU A 417 -16.53 -20.30 -10.21
N VAL A 418 -15.38 -19.77 -10.59
CA VAL A 418 -14.16 -20.57 -10.81
C VAL A 418 -13.07 -20.13 -9.84
N ALA A 419 -11.98 -20.90 -9.75
CA ALA A 419 -10.79 -20.44 -9.04
C ALA A 419 -10.23 -19.18 -9.70
N ARG A 420 -9.86 -18.19 -8.89
CA ARG A 420 -9.18 -16.99 -9.39
C ARG A 420 -7.87 -17.40 -10.04
N PRO A 421 -7.58 -16.99 -11.28
CA PRO A 421 -6.33 -17.31 -11.94
C PRO A 421 -5.14 -16.76 -11.15
N SER A 422 -4.09 -17.55 -10.95
CA SER A 422 -2.85 -17.06 -10.33
C SER A 422 -2.22 -15.94 -11.16
N ALA A 423 -1.38 -15.08 -10.55
CA ALA A 423 -0.71 -13.99 -11.23
C ALA A 423 0.07 -14.49 -12.47
N SER A 424 0.73 -15.65 -12.36
CA SER A 424 1.40 -16.30 -13.48
C SER A 424 0.46 -16.80 -14.59
N GLN A 425 -0.78 -17.18 -14.24
CA GLN A 425 -1.80 -17.58 -15.21
C GLN A 425 -2.51 -16.37 -15.83
N GLN A 426 -2.62 -15.25 -15.11
CA GLN A 426 -3.17 -14.01 -15.67
C GLN A 426 -2.24 -13.37 -16.68
N GLN A 427 -0.92 -13.50 -16.51
CA GLN A 427 0.05 -13.16 -17.54
C GLN A 427 -0.03 -14.10 -18.76
N GLN A 428 -0.50 -15.33 -18.59
CA GLN A 428 -0.70 -16.31 -19.69
C GLN A 428 -2.10 -16.27 -20.31
N SER A 429 -3.12 -15.73 -19.63
CA SER A 429 -4.50 -15.58 -20.13
C SER A 429 -4.77 -14.25 -20.86
N SER A 430 -3.85 -13.32 -20.91
CA SER A 430 -3.69 -12.49 -22.09
C SER A 430 -3.50 -13.44 -23.26
N PRO A 431 -4.27 -13.37 -24.36
CA PRO A 431 -4.26 -14.41 -25.38
C PRO A 431 -2.83 -14.75 -25.78
N SER A 432 -2.34 -15.92 -25.34
CA SER A 432 -1.16 -16.57 -25.86
C SER A 432 -1.47 -17.14 -27.27
N GLY A 433 -1.87 -16.25 -28.16
CA GLY A 433 -1.34 -16.35 -29.49
C GLY A 433 0.05 -15.76 -29.40
N ASN A 434 1.07 -16.42 -29.91
CA ASN A 434 2.40 -15.93 -30.22
C ASN A 434 2.34 -14.59 -30.99
N ALA A 435 1.98 -13.53 -30.30
CA ALA A 435 2.11 -12.16 -30.68
C ALA A 435 2.71 -11.49 -29.44
N ALA A 436 4.03 -11.63 -29.30
CA ALA A 436 4.82 -10.63 -28.61
C ALA A 436 4.45 -9.32 -29.36
N GLY A 437 3.52 -8.55 -28.81
CA GLY A 437 3.21 -7.22 -29.30
C GLY A 437 4.51 -6.43 -29.40
N GLY A 438 4.60 -5.50 -30.32
CA GLY A 438 5.83 -4.73 -30.45
C GLY A 438 6.13 -3.97 -29.17
N TYR A 439 7.37 -3.99 -28.76
CA TYR A 439 7.89 -3.29 -27.58
C TYR A 439 8.42 -1.92 -27.95
N LEU A 440 7.99 -0.86 -27.23
CA LEU A 440 8.43 0.51 -27.49
C LEU A 440 9.60 0.95 -26.60
N GLY A 441 9.67 0.47 -25.35
CA GLY A 441 10.74 0.80 -24.40
C GLY A 441 10.59 2.17 -23.74
N VAL A 442 9.38 2.51 -23.30
CA VAL A 442 9.08 3.78 -22.60
C VAL A 442 8.25 3.55 -21.34
N SER A 443 8.49 4.35 -20.31
CA SER A 443 7.56 4.57 -19.20
C SER A 443 6.79 5.86 -19.45
N VAL A 444 5.46 5.82 -19.32
CA VAL A 444 4.60 6.96 -19.66
C VAL A 444 3.54 7.21 -18.60
N VAL A 445 3.20 8.49 -18.41
CA VAL A 445 2.09 8.95 -17.56
C VAL A 445 1.11 9.76 -18.42
N LEU A 446 -0.18 9.70 -18.08
CA LEU A 446 -1.21 10.48 -18.75
C LEU A 446 -1.07 11.96 -18.39
N LEU A 447 -1.11 12.86 -19.40
CA LEU A 447 -1.12 14.30 -19.14
C LEU A 447 -2.41 14.71 -18.43
N ASP A 448 -2.26 15.46 -17.37
CA ASP A 448 -3.32 16.18 -16.67
C ASP A 448 -3.09 17.70 -16.67
N THR A 449 -3.95 18.44 -15.96
CA THR A 449 -3.87 19.91 -15.90
C THR A 449 -2.63 20.41 -15.18
N ASN A 450 -2.16 19.70 -14.14
CA ASN A 450 -1.00 20.08 -13.35
C ASN A 450 0.29 19.86 -14.15
N ILE A 451 0.41 18.68 -14.77
CA ILE A 451 1.54 18.33 -15.64
C ILE A 451 1.60 19.29 -16.84
N ASN A 452 0.46 19.58 -17.48
CA ASN A 452 0.39 20.54 -18.57
C ASN A 452 0.91 21.93 -18.15
N SER A 453 0.50 22.40 -16.97
CA SER A 453 0.93 23.69 -16.42
C SER A 453 2.43 23.69 -16.11
N ALA A 454 2.94 22.62 -15.49
CA ALA A 454 4.37 22.48 -15.15
C ALA A 454 5.27 22.42 -16.40
N MET A 455 4.76 21.84 -17.50
CA MET A 455 5.45 21.74 -18.79
C MET A 455 5.17 22.93 -19.74
N ASN A 456 4.46 23.97 -19.30
CA ASN A 456 4.02 25.10 -20.14
C ASN A 456 3.25 24.65 -21.39
N LEU A 457 2.44 23.61 -21.28
CA LEU A 457 1.56 23.13 -22.35
C LEU A 457 0.17 23.76 -22.23
N PRO A 458 -0.62 23.82 -23.32
CA PRO A 458 -2.02 24.22 -23.24
C PRO A 458 -2.80 23.37 -22.23
N SER A 459 -3.70 23.95 -21.44
CA SER A 459 -4.47 23.26 -20.40
C SER A 459 -5.31 22.10 -20.91
N GLY A 460 -5.64 22.07 -22.20
CA GLY A 460 -6.37 20.98 -22.88
C GLY A 460 -5.46 20.00 -23.64
N GLN A 461 -4.15 20.09 -23.52
CA GLN A 461 -3.23 19.17 -24.20
C GLN A 461 -3.45 17.75 -23.67
N ARG A 462 -3.63 16.81 -24.59
CA ARG A 462 -3.77 15.37 -24.29
C ARG A 462 -2.61 14.60 -24.89
N GLY A 463 -2.26 13.50 -24.24
CA GLY A 463 -1.20 12.59 -24.66
C GLY A 463 -0.57 11.88 -23.45
N LEU A 464 0.44 11.08 -23.73
CA LEU A 464 1.20 10.34 -22.74
C LEU A 464 2.59 10.98 -22.61
N LEU A 465 2.92 11.56 -21.47
CA LEU A 465 4.25 12.06 -21.15
C LEU A 465 5.22 10.89 -21.00
N VAL A 466 6.32 10.93 -21.70
CA VAL A 466 7.42 9.95 -21.54
C VAL A 466 8.25 10.36 -20.33
N GLU A 467 8.14 9.59 -19.24
CA GLU A 467 8.95 9.80 -18.05
C GLU A 467 10.35 9.24 -18.21
N GLN A 468 10.44 8.02 -18.77
CA GLN A 468 11.72 7.32 -18.96
C GLN A 468 11.75 6.61 -20.31
N VAL A 469 12.93 6.46 -20.85
CA VAL A 469 13.22 5.69 -22.06
C VAL A 469 14.28 4.64 -21.71
N VAL A 470 14.02 3.40 -22.08
CA VAL A 470 14.97 2.30 -21.86
C VAL A 470 16.18 2.51 -22.78
N SER A 471 17.35 2.66 -22.18
CA SER A 471 18.60 2.89 -22.94
C SER A 471 18.88 1.73 -23.89
N GLY A 472 19.18 2.07 -25.16
CA GLY A 472 19.33 1.07 -26.23
C GLY A 472 18.04 0.46 -26.75
N GLY A 473 16.90 0.81 -26.17
CA GLY A 473 15.57 0.33 -26.60
C GLY A 473 15.07 1.04 -27.88
N PRO A 474 13.96 0.57 -28.46
CA PRO A 474 13.39 1.10 -29.70
C PRO A 474 13.12 2.61 -29.69
N ALA A 475 12.55 3.13 -28.62
CA ALA A 475 12.27 4.54 -28.47
C ALA A 475 13.56 5.38 -28.37
N ASP A 476 14.57 4.88 -27.65
CA ASP A 476 15.88 5.54 -27.54
C ASP A 476 16.59 5.60 -28.89
N GLN A 477 16.60 4.49 -29.62
CA GLN A 477 17.18 4.43 -30.97
C GLN A 477 16.46 5.36 -31.95
N ALA A 478 15.17 5.59 -31.76
CA ALA A 478 14.38 6.51 -32.55
C ALA A 478 14.49 7.99 -32.08
N GLY A 479 15.21 8.25 -30.99
CA GLY A 479 15.45 9.59 -30.46
C GLY A 479 14.27 10.18 -29.67
N ILE A 480 13.40 9.35 -29.10
CA ILE A 480 12.40 9.74 -28.10
C ILE A 480 13.12 10.13 -26.81
N GLN A 481 12.68 11.20 -26.17
CA GLN A 481 13.32 11.75 -24.97
C GLN A 481 12.42 11.52 -23.74
N GLY A 482 13.03 10.97 -22.69
CA GLY A 482 12.41 10.88 -21.36
C GLY A 482 12.49 12.20 -20.59
N GLY A 483 11.72 12.31 -19.52
CA GLY A 483 11.77 13.43 -18.60
C GLY A 483 13.14 13.57 -17.90
N SER A 484 13.47 14.78 -17.49
CA SER A 484 14.74 15.08 -16.81
C SER A 484 14.55 15.90 -15.52
N GLN A 485 13.34 16.38 -15.26
CA GLN A 485 13.03 17.23 -14.13
C GLN A 485 12.00 16.53 -13.21
N SER A 486 12.35 16.40 -11.94
CA SER A 486 11.42 15.84 -10.94
C SER A 486 10.28 16.82 -10.65
N PHE A 487 9.06 16.32 -10.61
CA PHE A 487 7.83 17.06 -10.32
C PHE A 487 6.92 16.20 -9.44
N THR A 488 6.23 16.85 -8.49
CA THR A 488 5.26 16.16 -7.65
C THR A 488 3.86 16.50 -8.14
N ASP A 489 3.15 15.51 -8.65
CA ASP A 489 1.76 15.60 -9.07
C ASP A 489 0.86 14.79 -8.13
N ASN A 490 -0.11 15.47 -7.50
CA ASN A 490 -1.06 14.85 -6.56
C ASN A 490 -0.41 13.92 -5.51
N GLY A 491 0.81 14.29 -5.04
CA GLY A 491 1.57 13.50 -4.07
C GLY A 491 2.48 12.43 -4.68
N ASN A 492 2.38 12.15 -5.99
CA ASN A 492 3.24 11.22 -6.70
C ASN A 492 4.44 11.94 -7.33
N GLN A 493 5.62 11.39 -7.17
CA GLN A 493 6.82 11.92 -7.80
C GLN A 493 6.96 11.36 -9.21
N ILE A 494 6.89 12.22 -10.22
CA ILE A 494 7.03 11.89 -11.64
C ILE A 494 8.18 12.67 -12.25
N THR A 495 8.62 12.28 -13.46
CA THR A 495 9.66 12.99 -14.18
C THR A 495 9.07 13.69 -15.40
N ILE A 496 9.13 15.03 -15.44
CA ILE A 496 8.60 15.87 -16.53
C ILE A 496 9.72 16.39 -17.45
N GLY A 497 9.32 17.03 -18.56
CA GLY A 497 10.24 17.59 -19.57
C GLY A 497 10.58 16.63 -20.70
N GLY A 498 10.02 15.40 -20.68
CA GLY A 498 10.12 14.45 -21.78
C GLY A 498 9.18 14.75 -22.95
N ASP A 499 9.25 13.93 -23.98
CA ASP A 499 8.32 13.96 -25.10
C ASP A 499 6.91 13.58 -24.66
N VAL A 500 5.89 14.13 -25.33
CA VAL A 500 4.51 13.72 -25.17
C VAL A 500 4.08 12.94 -26.39
N LEU A 501 3.70 11.68 -26.23
CA LEU A 501 3.14 10.84 -27.29
C LEU A 501 1.67 11.21 -27.49
N VAL A 502 1.32 11.76 -28.65
CA VAL A 502 -0.04 12.23 -28.95
C VAL A 502 -0.78 11.20 -29.78
N ARG A 503 -0.10 10.57 -30.75
CA ARG A 503 -0.69 9.56 -31.65
C ARG A 503 0.33 8.48 -32.01
N ILE A 504 -0.20 7.31 -32.33
CA ILE A 504 0.54 6.22 -32.96
C ILE A 504 -0.23 5.77 -34.21
N ASP A 505 0.41 5.82 -35.38
CA ASP A 505 -0.19 5.54 -36.71
C ASP A 505 -1.57 6.18 -36.90
N GLY A 506 -1.72 7.45 -36.44
CA GLY A 506 -2.98 8.19 -36.53
C GLY A 506 -3.96 7.95 -35.38
N THR A 507 -3.79 6.90 -34.58
CA THR A 507 -4.61 6.60 -33.39
C THR A 507 -4.23 7.54 -32.25
N ASN A 508 -5.20 8.23 -31.65
CA ASN A 508 -4.96 9.13 -30.51
C ASN A 508 -4.59 8.32 -29.26
N LEU A 509 -3.55 8.77 -28.55
CA LEU A 509 -3.12 8.18 -27.29
C LEU A 509 -3.73 8.97 -26.14
N THR A 510 -4.91 8.57 -25.69
CA THR A 510 -5.68 9.23 -24.62
C THR A 510 -5.58 8.50 -23.28
N SER A 511 -4.96 7.34 -23.24
CA SER A 511 -4.69 6.57 -22.02
C SER A 511 -3.50 5.64 -22.21
N THR A 512 -2.87 5.21 -21.12
CA THR A 512 -1.81 4.18 -21.17
C THR A 512 -2.33 2.86 -21.72
N ASN A 513 -3.59 2.53 -21.45
CA ASN A 513 -4.25 1.34 -21.99
C ASN A 513 -4.44 1.42 -23.53
N ALA A 514 -4.69 2.62 -24.08
CA ALA A 514 -4.76 2.79 -25.54
C ALA A 514 -3.41 2.48 -26.21
N LEU A 515 -2.29 2.90 -25.61
CA LEU A 515 -0.96 2.55 -26.11
C LEU A 515 -0.70 1.04 -26.00
N LYS A 516 -1.00 0.44 -24.84
CA LYS A 516 -0.83 -1.02 -24.61
C LYS A 516 -1.66 -1.83 -25.60
N ALA A 517 -2.94 -1.48 -25.78
CA ALA A 517 -3.85 -2.15 -26.72
C ALA A 517 -3.37 -2.04 -28.18
N TYR A 518 -2.84 -0.89 -28.57
CA TYR A 518 -2.26 -0.71 -29.90
C TYR A 518 -1.02 -1.60 -30.08
N LEU A 519 -0.07 -1.54 -29.15
CA LEU A 519 1.17 -2.32 -29.22
C LEU A 519 0.92 -3.83 -29.21
N ALA A 520 -0.11 -4.29 -28.49
CA ALA A 520 -0.51 -5.71 -28.47
C ALA A 520 -0.95 -6.25 -29.85
N GLN A 521 -1.35 -5.37 -30.77
CA GLN A 521 -1.75 -5.73 -32.14
C GLN A 521 -0.60 -5.62 -33.16
N THR A 522 0.58 -5.20 -32.73
CA THR A 522 1.77 -5.04 -33.56
C THR A 522 2.75 -6.21 -33.37
N GLN A 523 3.76 -6.29 -34.23
CA GLN A 523 4.79 -7.32 -34.14
C GLN A 523 6.18 -6.69 -33.90
N PRO A 524 7.10 -7.38 -33.24
CA PRO A 524 8.50 -7.00 -33.20
C PRO A 524 9.06 -6.79 -34.60
N GLY A 525 9.83 -5.71 -34.80
CA GLY A 525 10.34 -5.31 -36.11
C GLY A 525 9.37 -4.43 -36.93
N GLN A 526 8.09 -4.34 -36.55
CA GLN A 526 7.13 -3.45 -37.19
C GLN A 526 7.52 -1.99 -36.95
N GLN A 527 7.43 -1.16 -38.01
CA GLN A 527 7.61 0.28 -37.89
C GLN A 527 6.28 0.95 -37.58
N VAL A 528 6.28 1.85 -36.61
CA VAL A 528 5.12 2.67 -36.24
C VAL A 528 5.49 4.15 -36.29
N LEU A 529 4.55 5.01 -36.67
CA LEU A 529 4.72 6.45 -36.75
C LEU A 529 4.16 7.11 -35.50
N LEU A 530 5.02 7.56 -34.60
CA LEU A 530 4.63 8.35 -33.44
C LEU A 530 4.50 9.83 -33.83
N THR A 531 3.39 10.45 -33.41
CA THR A 531 3.27 11.89 -33.35
C THR A 531 3.63 12.33 -31.93
N VAL A 532 4.70 13.08 -31.79
CA VAL A 532 5.23 13.53 -30.50
C VAL A 532 5.15 15.04 -30.37
N LEU A 533 4.96 15.54 -29.14
CA LEU A 533 5.09 16.95 -28.81
C LEU A 533 6.36 17.11 -27.98
N ARG A 534 7.34 17.87 -28.48
CA ARG A 534 8.61 18.19 -27.84
C ARG A 534 8.76 19.69 -27.72
N ASN A 535 8.94 20.20 -26.52
CA ASN A 535 9.04 21.65 -26.26
C ASN A 535 7.93 22.48 -26.93
N GLY A 536 6.68 21.99 -26.84
CA GLY A 536 5.52 22.65 -27.42
C GLY A 536 5.39 22.53 -28.96
N ARG A 537 6.34 21.87 -29.63
CA ARG A 537 6.31 21.66 -31.11
C ARG A 537 6.00 20.21 -31.44
N GLN A 538 5.04 20.02 -32.34
CA GLN A 538 4.67 18.70 -32.81
C GLN A 538 5.66 18.19 -33.86
N GLY A 539 6.12 16.96 -33.70
CA GLY A 539 6.97 16.23 -34.64
C GLY A 539 6.46 14.82 -34.92
N ARG A 540 7.09 14.16 -35.89
CA ARG A 540 6.81 12.76 -36.21
C ARG A 540 8.07 11.94 -36.10
N VAL A 541 8.01 10.79 -35.46
CA VAL A 541 9.13 9.89 -35.24
C VAL A 541 8.72 8.49 -35.67
N VAL A 542 9.50 7.87 -36.55
CA VAL A 542 9.31 6.46 -36.90
C VAL A 542 10.10 5.61 -35.91
N VAL A 543 9.43 4.67 -35.27
CA VAL A 543 10.04 3.73 -34.34
C VAL A 543 9.89 2.31 -34.86
N GLN A 544 10.98 1.56 -34.91
CA GLN A 544 10.94 0.13 -35.17
C GLN A 544 10.75 -0.58 -33.83
N LEU A 545 9.62 -1.26 -33.64
CA LEU A 545 9.29 -1.93 -32.39
C LEU A 545 10.25 -3.11 -32.13
N GLY A 546 10.65 -3.27 -30.88
CA GLY A 546 11.49 -4.37 -30.42
C GLY A 546 10.70 -5.58 -29.93
N GLN A 547 11.43 -6.56 -29.42
CA GLN A 547 10.88 -7.61 -28.55
C GLN A 547 10.88 -7.11 -27.10
N PRO A 548 9.84 -7.45 -26.31
CA PRO A 548 9.78 -7.09 -24.89
C PRO A 548 10.92 -7.66 -24.05
#